data_dc2b4b94b22b375f9114ad94da250a2f
#
_entry.id   dc2b4b94b22b375f9114ad94da250a2f
#
_cell.length_a   1.000
_cell.length_b   1.000
_cell.length_c   1.000
_cell.angle_alpha   90.00
_cell.angle_beta   90.00
_cell.angle_gamma   90.00
#
_symmetry.space_group_name_H-M   'P 1'
#
loop_
_entity.id
_entity.type
_entity.pdbx_description
1 polymer ?
#
loop_
_entity_poly.entity_id
_entity_poly.type
_entity_poly.pdbx_seq_one_letter_code
_entity_poly.pdbx_strand_id
1 'polypeptide(L)'
;MSDLTKTIKLRIHVSPEQEILFRQMTEQYRQACNFVSQYIFDNQFNLAYQSLHKELYSDLRGQLGLKSQLAQSSIKTTISRYKAVKEQLFQAPFKYKDEEDSWKYITKTLEWLWKPIFFKRPQADLVRNRDYSFVDNGQSLSINTLCKRTRCIFEGKHFAEYLDGSWNLGTAKLVELKGLWYLHIPVTKAIEGFQKENVRHVVGIDRGLRFLTVSYDEQGKTEFVSGRKIAAKRHKFLKIRQQLQSKGTKSAKRRLKALSGRENRWMSDVNHRISKTLVTKYGKDTLFVLEDLTGVSFEASNLSQTAKQNYDLRSWTFYQLEQFLTYKAHENRSEVLKVSAKYTSQRCPKCATIHKEHRKPHQHLYRCQCGYQSNDDRIGAMNIQLLGSMWISGDNHPRYERK
;
A
#
# COMPACT_ATOMS: atom_id res chain seq x y z
N MET A 1 -23.85 2.17 1.61
CA MET A 1 -22.87 3.17 1.17
C MET A 1 -21.51 2.75 1.70
N SER A 2 -20.44 2.90 0.92
CA SER A 2 -19.06 2.64 1.34
C SER A 2 -18.26 3.95 1.31
N ASP A 3 -17.19 4.04 2.11
CA ASP A 3 -16.35 5.23 2.14
C ASP A 3 -15.15 5.05 1.20
N LEU A 4 -15.03 5.96 0.22
CA LEU A 4 -13.85 6.07 -0.60
C LEU A 4 -12.87 7.05 0.06
N THR A 5 -11.71 6.55 0.47
CA THR A 5 -10.64 7.39 1.04
C THR A 5 -9.44 7.46 0.10
N LYS A 6 -8.97 8.65 -0.18
CA LYS A 6 -7.74 8.94 -0.95
C LYS A 6 -6.83 9.85 -0.15
N THR A 7 -5.55 9.91 -0.52
CA THR A 7 -4.61 10.91 0.01
C THR A 7 -4.17 11.84 -1.10
N ILE A 8 -4.55 13.11 -1.00
CA ILE A 8 -4.06 14.18 -1.87
C ILE A 8 -2.76 14.74 -1.33
N LYS A 9 -1.88 15.17 -2.23
CA LYS A 9 -0.56 15.73 -1.89
C LYS A 9 -0.45 17.11 -2.47
N LEU A 10 -0.37 18.10 -1.60
CA LEU A 10 -0.16 19.48 -1.97
C LEU A 10 1.31 19.84 -1.73
N ARG A 11 1.98 20.38 -2.73
CA ARG A 11 3.30 20.97 -2.56
C ARG A 11 3.12 22.37 -2.01
N ILE A 12 3.82 22.68 -0.92
CA ILE A 12 3.77 23.99 -0.28
C ILE A 12 5.01 24.79 -0.67
N HIS A 13 4.82 26.02 -1.12
CA HIS A 13 5.88 27.00 -1.32
C HIS A 13 6.10 27.75 -0.02
N VAL A 14 7.30 27.71 0.51
CA VAL A 14 7.67 28.31 1.79
C VAL A 14 8.78 29.32 1.61
N SER A 15 8.68 30.44 2.32
CA SER A 15 9.81 31.37 2.47
C SER A 15 10.86 30.76 3.43
N PRO A 16 12.10 31.28 3.45
CA PRO A 16 13.13 30.83 4.39
C PRO A 16 12.67 30.90 5.85
N GLU A 17 11.93 31.93 6.24
CA GLU A 17 11.36 32.06 7.59
C GLU A 17 10.31 31.00 7.89
N GLN A 18 9.42 30.71 6.95
CA GLN A 18 8.41 29.66 7.08
C GLN A 18 9.06 28.28 7.17
N GLU A 19 10.12 28.05 6.42
CA GLU A 19 10.88 26.80 6.46
C GLU A 19 11.45 26.55 7.86
N ILE A 20 12.00 27.56 8.51
CA ILE A 20 12.50 27.47 9.91
C ILE A 20 11.36 27.08 10.84
N LEU A 21 10.21 27.77 10.76
CA LEU A 21 9.04 27.48 11.60
C LEU A 21 8.52 26.04 11.39
N PHE A 22 8.48 25.57 10.16
CA PHE A 22 8.02 24.20 9.86
C PHE A 22 9.02 23.15 10.34
N ARG A 23 10.33 23.39 10.19
CA ARG A 23 11.37 22.49 10.72
C ARG A 23 11.30 22.40 12.24
N GLN A 24 11.19 23.51 12.94
CA GLN A 24 11.01 23.53 14.39
C GLN A 24 9.78 22.77 14.82
N MET A 25 8.62 23.02 14.20
CA MET A 25 7.38 22.36 14.55
C MET A 25 7.43 20.85 14.30
N THR A 26 7.92 20.41 13.15
CA THR A 26 7.97 18.97 12.81
C THR A 26 8.99 18.22 13.66
N GLU A 27 10.10 18.87 14.04
CA GLU A 27 11.10 18.28 14.92
C GLU A 27 10.58 18.16 16.36
N GLN A 28 9.94 19.20 16.90
CA GLN A 28 9.32 19.13 18.24
C GLN A 28 8.19 18.09 18.28
N TYR A 29 7.40 18.02 17.24
CA TYR A 29 6.37 16.97 17.12
C TYR A 29 6.97 15.56 17.10
N ARG A 30 8.08 15.35 16.38
CA ARG A 30 8.82 14.09 16.38
C ARG A 30 9.34 13.72 17.75
N GLN A 31 9.92 14.69 18.48
CA GLN A 31 10.40 14.50 19.86
C GLN A 31 9.23 14.13 20.78
N ALA A 32 8.08 14.79 20.65
CA ALA A 32 6.89 14.46 21.39
C ALA A 32 6.38 13.04 21.13
N CYS A 33 6.35 12.61 19.86
CA CYS A 33 6.00 11.23 19.55
C CYS A 33 6.96 10.21 20.16
N ASN A 34 8.27 10.53 20.22
CA ASN A 34 9.26 9.66 20.86
C ASN A 34 9.10 9.65 22.38
N PHE A 35 8.81 10.80 22.98
CA PHE A 35 8.52 10.90 24.41
C PHE A 35 7.29 10.05 24.80
N VAL A 36 6.18 10.20 24.08
CA VAL A 36 4.98 9.38 24.28
C VAL A 36 5.28 7.89 24.03
N SER A 37 6.11 7.58 23.03
CA SER A 37 6.48 6.20 22.72
C SER A 37 7.29 5.55 23.83
N GLN A 38 8.23 6.29 24.44
CA GLN A 38 8.98 5.81 25.59
C GLN A 38 8.05 5.52 26.76
N TYR A 39 7.15 6.45 27.07
CA TYR A 39 6.19 6.28 28.15
C TYR A 39 5.28 5.04 27.94
N ILE A 40 4.76 4.83 26.73
CA ILE A 40 3.96 3.64 26.40
C ILE A 40 4.77 2.35 26.62
N PHE A 41 6.02 2.33 26.20
CA PHE A 41 6.89 1.17 26.35
C PHE A 41 7.16 0.87 27.83
N ASP A 42 7.44 1.89 28.65
CA ASP A 42 7.76 1.74 30.08
C ASP A 42 6.52 1.43 30.94
N ASN A 43 5.32 1.73 30.44
CA ASN A 43 4.04 1.53 31.13
C ASN A 43 3.16 0.43 30.48
N GLN A 44 3.75 -0.75 30.28
CA GLN A 44 3.08 -1.98 29.87
C GLN A 44 2.22 -1.84 28.60
N PHE A 45 2.66 -1.00 27.67
CA PHE A 45 1.97 -0.75 26.40
C PHE A 45 0.52 -0.28 26.56
N ASN A 46 0.23 0.53 27.57
CA ASN A 46 -1.07 1.17 27.70
C ASN A 46 -1.35 2.09 26.51
N LEU A 47 -2.38 1.79 25.73
CA LEU A 47 -2.79 2.54 24.54
C LEU A 47 -4.11 3.31 24.74
N ALA A 48 -4.59 3.44 25.99
CA ALA A 48 -5.78 4.20 26.32
C ALA A 48 -5.51 5.70 26.19
N TYR A 49 -6.15 6.36 25.22
CA TYR A 49 -5.91 7.78 24.94
C TYR A 49 -6.17 8.68 26.16
N GLN A 50 -7.24 8.44 26.90
CA GLN A 50 -7.60 9.26 28.05
C GLN A 50 -6.52 9.20 29.16
N SER A 51 -6.02 8.00 29.46
CA SER A 51 -4.93 7.80 30.41
C SER A 51 -3.67 8.54 29.96
N LEU A 52 -3.21 8.30 28.75
CA LEU A 52 -2.01 8.95 28.19
C LEU A 52 -2.16 10.47 28.12
N HIS A 53 -3.34 10.96 27.78
CA HIS A 53 -3.60 12.40 27.76
C HIS A 53 -3.51 13.01 29.15
N LYS A 54 -4.10 12.38 30.18
CA LYS A 54 -4.04 12.84 31.56
C LYS A 54 -2.59 12.96 32.06
N GLU A 55 -1.79 11.94 31.79
CA GLU A 55 -0.41 11.87 32.29
C GLU A 55 0.58 12.77 31.51
N LEU A 56 0.46 12.84 30.18
CA LEU A 56 1.50 13.40 29.33
C LEU A 56 1.20 14.80 28.78
N TYR A 57 -0.07 15.23 28.79
CA TYR A 57 -0.46 16.47 28.12
C TYR A 57 0.27 17.69 28.68
N SER A 58 0.42 17.79 29.99
CA SER A 58 1.12 18.89 30.66
C SER A 58 2.60 18.98 30.22
N ASP A 59 3.30 17.84 30.18
CA ASP A 59 4.69 17.77 29.77
C ASP A 59 4.89 18.09 28.30
N LEU A 60 4.01 17.57 27.43
CA LEU A 60 4.02 17.89 26.01
C LEU A 60 3.83 19.39 25.75
N ARG A 61 3.04 20.06 26.57
CA ARG A 61 2.82 21.51 26.50
C ARG A 61 3.97 22.31 27.13
N GLY A 62 4.38 21.94 28.31
CA GLY A 62 5.36 22.70 29.11
C GLY A 62 6.79 22.45 28.65
N GLN A 63 7.23 21.19 28.61
CA GLN A 63 8.61 20.85 28.32
C GLN A 63 8.93 20.89 26.83
N LEU A 64 8.00 20.42 25.98
CA LEU A 64 8.21 20.36 24.54
C LEU A 64 7.55 21.52 23.75
N GLY A 65 6.92 22.47 24.44
CA GLY A 65 6.38 23.69 23.84
C GLY A 65 5.31 23.46 22.75
N LEU A 66 4.66 22.30 22.71
CA LEU A 66 3.64 22.03 21.69
C LEU A 66 2.35 22.81 21.97
N LYS A 67 1.69 23.30 20.92
CA LYS A 67 0.34 23.80 21.03
C LYS A 67 -0.65 22.66 21.33
N SER A 68 -1.76 22.97 21.99
CA SER A 68 -2.76 22.02 22.50
C SER A 68 -3.11 20.92 21.49
N GLN A 69 -3.46 21.30 20.27
CA GLN A 69 -3.86 20.33 19.26
C GLN A 69 -2.70 19.43 18.81
N LEU A 70 -1.48 19.98 18.68
CA LEU A 70 -0.28 19.20 18.31
C LEU A 70 0.09 18.21 19.43
N ALA A 71 -0.04 18.59 20.70
CA ALA A 71 0.17 17.69 21.83
C ALA A 71 -0.81 16.51 21.79
N GLN A 72 -2.10 16.78 21.59
CA GLN A 72 -3.11 15.72 21.44
C GLN A 72 -2.86 14.84 20.21
N SER A 73 -2.48 15.43 19.08
CA SER A 73 -2.17 14.71 17.84
C SER A 73 -0.95 13.80 18.00
N SER A 74 0.09 14.21 18.74
CA SER A 74 1.29 13.38 18.97
C SER A 74 0.95 12.11 19.76
N ILE A 75 0.08 12.18 20.75
CA ILE A 75 -0.43 11.02 21.49
C ILE A 75 -1.18 10.08 20.55
N LYS A 76 -2.15 10.62 19.77
CA LYS A 76 -2.94 9.82 18.83
C LYS A 76 -2.08 9.14 17.76
N THR A 77 -1.10 9.85 17.21
CA THR A 77 -0.16 9.33 16.21
C THR A 77 0.67 8.18 16.78
N THR A 78 1.15 8.33 18.02
CA THR A 78 1.94 7.28 18.67
C THR A 78 1.09 6.05 18.96
N ILE A 79 -0.12 6.21 19.51
CA ILE A 79 -1.07 5.10 19.73
C ILE A 79 -1.36 4.36 18.41
N SER A 80 -1.66 5.09 17.34
CA SER A 80 -1.94 4.49 16.04
C SER A 80 -0.77 3.68 15.50
N ARG A 81 0.47 4.15 15.75
CA ARG A 81 1.67 3.42 15.35
C ARG A 81 1.86 2.12 16.15
N TYR A 82 1.62 2.15 17.48
CA TYR A 82 1.66 0.94 18.31
C TYR A 82 0.57 -0.06 17.91
N LYS A 83 -0.66 0.40 17.63
CA LYS A 83 -1.73 -0.46 17.12
C LYS A 83 -1.35 -1.13 15.80
N ALA A 84 -0.76 -0.39 14.85
CA ALA A 84 -0.29 -0.96 13.58
C ALA A 84 0.83 -2.00 13.79
N VAL A 85 1.75 -1.78 14.73
CA VAL A 85 2.80 -2.76 15.08
C VAL A 85 2.20 -3.99 15.75
N LYS A 86 1.22 -3.83 16.63
CA LYS A 86 0.48 -4.94 17.26
C LYS A 86 -0.13 -5.86 16.20
N GLU A 87 -0.83 -5.30 15.21
CA GLU A 87 -1.41 -6.06 14.11
C GLU A 87 -0.33 -6.79 13.27
N GLN A 88 0.79 -6.12 12.98
CA GLN A 88 1.90 -6.74 12.25
C GLN A 88 2.52 -7.92 13.02
N LEU A 89 2.66 -7.81 14.33
CA LEU A 89 3.16 -8.88 15.18
C LEU A 89 2.18 -10.06 15.22
N PHE A 90 0.90 -9.78 15.36
CA PHE A 90 -0.17 -10.77 15.36
C PHE A 90 -0.21 -11.58 14.05
N GLN A 91 -0.08 -10.90 12.91
CA GLN A 91 -0.08 -11.55 11.59
C GLN A 91 1.20 -12.36 11.28
N ALA A 92 2.26 -12.18 12.05
CA ALA A 92 3.54 -12.86 11.87
C ALA A 92 3.94 -13.65 13.14
N PRO A 93 3.22 -14.72 13.51
CA PRO A 93 3.52 -15.50 14.71
C PRO A 93 4.92 -16.10 14.64
N PHE A 94 5.50 -16.36 15.79
CA PHE A 94 6.74 -17.11 15.89
C PHE A 94 6.46 -18.59 15.63
N LYS A 95 7.18 -19.18 14.67
CA LYS A 95 7.07 -20.58 14.29
C LYS A 95 8.25 -21.35 14.84
N TYR A 96 8.00 -22.45 15.49
CA TYR A 96 9.04 -23.36 15.95
C TYR A 96 8.57 -24.81 15.80
N LYS A 97 9.50 -25.76 15.78
CA LYS A 97 9.19 -27.17 15.82
C LYS A 97 9.29 -27.64 17.27
N ASP A 98 8.31 -28.42 17.70
CA ASP A 98 8.36 -29.09 18.99
C ASP A 98 9.24 -30.37 18.93
N GLU A 99 9.34 -31.10 20.05
CA GLU A 99 10.11 -32.33 20.16
C GLU A 99 9.60 -33.46 19.23
N GLU A 100 8.35 -33.40 18.81
CA GLU A 100 7.71 -34.32 17.87
C GLU A 100 7.85 -33.89 16.40
N ASP A 101 8.73 -32.91 16.09
CA ASP A 101 8.92 -32.30 14.75
C ASP A 101 7.66 -31.63 14.17
N SER A 102 6.68 -31.36 15.04
CA SER A 102 5.42 -30.69 14.68
C SER A 102 5.55 -29.16 14.75
N TRP A 103 5.00 -28.44 13.76
CA TRP A 103 5.02 -26.99 13.75
C TRP A 103 4.07 -26.39 14.80
N LYS A 104 4.63 -25.61 15.71
CA LYS A 104 3.88 -24.82 16.71
C LYS A 104 4.02 -23.32 16.42
N TYR A 105 3.06 -22.56 16.92
CA TYR A 105 2.96 -21.12 16.68
C TYR A 105 2.74 -20.38 17.99
N ILE A 106 3.54 -19.34 18.23
CA ILE A 106 3.33 -18.40 19.34
C ILE A 106 2.90 -17.06 18.76
N THR A 107 1.71 -16.59 19.13
CA THR A 107 1.23 -15.25 18.76
C THR A 107 2.09 -14.18 19.41
N LYS A 108 2.66 -13.28 18.61
CA LYS A 108 3.45 -12.17 19.13
C LYS A 108 2.56 -11.04 19.60
N THR A 109 2.88 -10.52 20.79
CA THR A 109 2.27 -9.33 21.38
C THR A 109 3.24 -8.15 21.35
N LEU A 110 2.83 -6.98 21.83
CA LEU A 110 3.73 -5.82 21.94
C LEU A 110 4.90 -6.08 22.90
N GLU A 111 4.78 -6.99 23.86
CA GLU A 111 5.83 -7.41 24.79
C GLU A 111 7.06 -8.04 24.10
N TRP A 112 6.91 -8.45 22.84
CA TRP A 112 8.05 -8.88 21.99
C TRP A 112 8.94 -7.72 21.55
N LEU A 113 8.53 -6.48 21.80
CA LEU A 113 9.36 -5.32 21.52
C LEU A 113 10.40 -5.17 22.64
N TRP A 114 11.68 -5.19 22.27
CA TRP A 114 12.80 -5.00 23.18
C TRP A 114 13.23 -3.53 23.32
N LYS A 115 12.59 -2.62 22.59
CA LYS A 115 12.79 -1.16 22.64
C LYS A 115 11.53 -0.44 22.18
N PRO A 116 11.34 0.83 22.58
CA PRO A 116 10.23 1.65 22.13
C PRO A 116 10.25 1.90 20.62
N ILE A 117 9.10 2.18 20.04
CA ILE A 117 8.98 2.56 18.64
C ILE A 117 9.60 3.94 18.44
N PHE A 118 10.59 4.06 17.57
CA PHE A 118 11.32 5.29 17.32
C PHE A 118 10.89 6.00 16.04
N PHE A 119 10.41 7.24 16.15
CA PHE A 119 10.05 8.11 15.05
C PHE A 119 11.30 8.84 14.54
N LYS A 120 11.80 8.41 13.37
CA LYS A 120 13.04 8.93 12.78
C LYS A 120 12.85 10.20 11.96
N ARG A 121 11.70 10.35 11.29
CA ARG A 121 11.46 11.44 10.34
C ARG A 121 10.64 12.53 10.99
N PRO A 122 11.09 13.80 10.91
CA PRO A 122 10.27 14.93 11.31
C PRO A 122 9.00 15.02 10.47
N GLN A 123 7.86 15.16 11.13
CA GLN A 123 6.54 15.36 10.53
C GLN A 123 5.63 15.99 11.57
N ALA A 124 4.47 16.50 11.18
CA ALA A 124 3.43 16.93 12.11
C ALA A 124 2.05 16.59 11.55
N ASP A 125 1.17 16.10 12.41
CA ASP A 125 -0.22 15.85 12.07
C ASP A 125 -1.05 17.08 12.46
N LEU A 126 -1.73 17.66 11.48
CA LEU A 126 -2.45 18.92 11.56
C LEU A 126 -3.94 18.69 11.39
N VAL A 127 -4.75 19.12 12.34
CA VAL A 127 -6.21 18.99 12.31
C VAL A 127 -6.83 20.14 11.51
N ARG A 128 -7.74 19.79 10.60
CA ARG A 128 -8.45 20.78 9.78
C ARG A 128 -9.20 21.79 10.65
N ASN A 129 -9.21 23.05 10.20
CA ASN A 129 -9.83 24.22 10.83
C ASN A 129 -9.27 24.57 12.23
N ARG A 130 -8.35 23.76 12.78
CA ARG A 130 -7.60 24.07 14.01
C ARG A 130 -6.14 24.40 13.71
N ASP A 131 -5.43 23.47 13.08
CA ASP A 131 -4.01 23.64 12.75
C ASP A 131 -3.80 24.07 11.30
N TYR A 132 -4.65 23.65 10.39
CA TYR A 132 -4.61 24.12 8.99
C TYR A 132 -6.00 24.44 8.46
N SER A 133 -6.07 25.42 7.55
CA SER A 133 -7.29 25.78 6.82
C SER A 133 -6.95 26.30 5.43
N PHE A 134 -7.89 26.17 4.51
CA PHE A 134 -7.82 26.86 3.23
C PHE A 134 -8.40 28.25 3.38
N VAL A 135 -7.70 29.24 2.85
CA VAL A 135 -8.07 30.66 2.87
C VAL A 135 -8.01 31.21 1.44
N ASP A 136 -8.46 32.46 1.27
CA ASP A 136 -8.45 33.12 -0.03
C ASP A 136 -9.19 32.28 -1.10
N ASN A 137 -10.41 31.85 -0.78
CA ASN A 137 -11.25 31.00 -1.64
C ASN A 137 -10.54 29.69 -2.09
N GLY A 138 -9.72 29.13 -1.22
CA GLY A 138 -9.01 27.89 -1.49
C GLY A 138 -7.68 28.05 -2.24
N GLN A 139 -7.22 29.29 -2.44
CA GLN A 139 -5.95 29.55 -3.16
C GLN A 139 -4.72 29.49 -2.27
N SER A 140 -4.89 29.65 -0.95
CA SER A 140 -3.82 29.65 0.02
C SER A 140 -4.10 28.70 1.19
N LEU A 141 -3.03 28.25 1.83
CA LEU A 141 -3.06 27.48 3.08
C LEU A 141 -2.67 28.36 4.25
N SER A 142 -3.45 28.32 5.33
CA SER A 142 -3.11 28.90 6.61
C SER A 142 -2.73 27.77 7.56
N ILE A 143 -1.49 27.74 8.05
CA ILE A 143 -0.93 26.71 8.93
C ILE A 143 -0.53 27.31 10.27
N ASN A 144 -0.99 26.69 11.36
CA ASN A 144 -0.63 27.09 12.71
C ASN A 144 0.68 26.41 13.12
N THR A 145 1.74 27.19 13.30
CA THR A 145 3.04 26.72 13.77
C THR A 145 3.13 26.81 15.30
N LEU A 146 4.28 26.48 15.88
CA LEU A 146 4.50 26.62 17.34
C LEU A 146 4.37 28.08 17.79
N CYS A 147 4.85 29.04 16.98
CA CYS A 147 4.86 30.46 17.33
C CYS A 147 3.63 31.20 16.81
N LYS A 148 3.44 31.21 15.50
CA LYS A 148 2.40 32.01 14.83
C LYS A 148 1.69 31.20 13.72
N ARG A 149 0.56 31.68 13.28
CA ARG A 149 -0.11 31.17 12.08
C ARG A 149 0.53 31.84 10.85
N THR A 150 0.81 31.03 9.82
CA THR A 150 1.45 31.49 8.59
C THR A 150 0.63 31.09 7.37
N ARG A 151 0.66 31.94 6.33
CA ARG A 151 0.00 31.68 5.05
C ARG A 151 1.02 31.23 4.02
N CYS A 152 0.70 30.18 3.28
CA CYS A 152 1.55 29.59 2.26
C CYS A 152 0.77 29.37 0.98
N ILE A 153 1.42 29.59 -0.15
CA ILE A 153 0.91 29.19 -1.46
C ILE A 153 1.19 27.70 -1.64
N PHE A 154 0.30 27.01 -2.34
CA PHE A 154 0.47 25.59 -2.63
C PHE A 154 0.18 25.26 -4.10
N GLU A 155 0.72 24.16 -4.57
CA GLU A 155 0.44 23.54 -5.85
C GLU A 155 -0.25 22.19 -5.63
N GLY A 156 -1.36 21.99 -6.30
CA GLY A 156 -2.07 20.71 -6.33
C GLY A 156 -2.87 20.57 -7.61
N LYS A 157 -2.55 19.57 -8.44
CA LYS A 157 -3.35 19.27 -9.63
C LYS A 157 -4.73 18.77 -9.20
N HIS A 158 -5.76 19.28 -9.85
CA HIS A 158 -7.17 18.87 -9.62
C HIS A 158 -7.63 19.02 -8.16
N PHE A 159 -7.03 19.94 -7.41
CA PHE A 159 -7.36 20.11 -5.99
C PHE A 159 -8.76 20.71 -5.78
N ALA A 160 -9.20 21.58 -6.69
CA ALA A 160 -10.49 22.26 -6.58
C ALA A 160 -11.68 21.29 -6.45
N GLU A 161 -11.60 20.10 -7.07
CA GLU A 161 -12.63 19.07 -6.97
C GLU A 161 -12.84 18.53 -5.55
N TYR A 162 -11.84 18.68 -4.64
CA TYR A 162 -11.93 18.24 -3.25
C TYR A 162 -12.43 19.35 -2.30
N LEU A 163 -12.61 20.58 -2.80
CA LEU A 163 -13.13 21.71 -2.04
C LEU A 163 -14.60 22.02 -2.34
N ASP A 164 -15.24 21.28 -3.21
CA ASP A 164 -16.65 21.48 -3.60
C ASP A 164 -17.67 21.11 -2.49
N GLY A 165 -17.18 20.65 -1.34
CA GLY A 165 -18.01 20.21 -0.21
C GLY A 165 -18.44 18.74 -0.27
N SER A 166 -18.21 18.04 -1.38
CA SER A 166 -18.56 16.60 -1.51
C SER A 166 -17.56 15.67 -0.81
N TRP A 167 -16.39 16.19 -0.41
CA TRP A 167 -15.33 15.45 0.26
C TRP A 167 -15.09 15.95 1.69
N ASN A 168 -14.93 15.01 2.61
CA ASN A 168 -14.48 15.30 3.96
C ASN A 168 -12.94 15.27 4.01
N LEU A 169 -12.33 16.39 4.36
CA LEU A 169 -10.88 16.50 4.51
C LEU A 169 -10.48 16.17 5.95
N GLY A 170 -9.64 15.16 6.12
CA GLY A 170 -9.18 14.69 7.43
C GLY A 170 -7.93 15.41 7.96
N THR A 171 -7.33 14.83 9.01
CA THR A 171 -6.07 15.29 9.60
C THR A 171 -4.94 15.17 8.59
N ALA A 172 -4.33 16.30 8.26
CA ALA A 172 -3.26 16.37 7.28
C ALA A 172 -1.90 16.07 7.92
N LYS A 173 -0.96 15.61 7.12
CA LYS A 173 0.42 15.37 7.53
C LYS A 173 1.37 16.31 6.81
N LEU A 174 2.04 17.18 7.56
CA LEU A 174 3.09 18.05 7.06
C LEU A 174 4.42 17.30 7.06
N VAL A 175 5.08 17.23 5.90
CA VAL A 175 6.34 16.50 5.71
C VAL A 175 7.30 17.26 4.81
N GLU A 176 8.60 17.14 5.09
CA GLU A 176 9.65 17.58 4.18
C GLU A 176 10.19 16.36 3.39
N LEU A 177 10.20 16.47 2.08
CA LEU A 177 10.75 15.45 1.19
C LEU A 177 11.77 16.08 0.24
N LYS A 178 13.05 15.80 0.44
CA LYS A 178 14.17 16.30 -0.40
C LYS A 178 14.23 17.83 -0.50
N GLY A 179 14.00 18.53 0.60
CA GLY A 179 14.01 19.98 0.66
C GLY A 179 12.73 20.65 0.15
N LEU A 180 11.70 19.89 -0.13
CA LEU A 180 10.40 20.40 -0.53
C LEU A 180 9.33 20.02 0.51
N TRP A 181 8.44 20.95 0.79
CA TRP A 181 7.37 20.78 1.77
C TRP A 181 6.08 20.30 1.11
N TYR A 182 5.44 19.34 1.75
CA TYR A 182 4.18 18.76 1.31
C TYR A 182 3.18 18.64 2.45
N LEU A 183 1.92 18.89 2.12
CA LEU A 183 0.79 18.57 2.97
C LEU A 183 0.05 17.36 2.37
N HIS A 184 0.05 16.24 3.05
CA HIS A 184 -0.70 15.05 2.67
C HIS A 184 -2.03 15.08 3.42
N ILE A 185 -3.15 15.16 2.71
CA ILE A 185 -4.48 15.26 3.29
C ILE A 185 -5.28 14.02 2.89
N PRO A 186 -5.73 13.19 3.84
CA PRO A 186 -6.72 12.17 3.54
C PRO A 186 -8.06 12.85 3.25
N VAL A 187 -8.70 12.45 2.15
CA VAL A 187 -10.02 12.92 1.73
C VAL A 187 -10.94 11.73 1.63
N THR A 188 -12.15 11.84 2.19
CA THR A 188 -13.12 10.75 2.23
C THR A 188 -14.45 11.22 1.67
N LYS A 189 -15.06 10.39 0.85
CA LYS A 189 -16.40 10.62 0.28
C LYS A 189 -17.22 9.35 0.37
N ALA A 190 -18.47 9.47 0.78
CA ALA A 190 -19.42 8.37 0.68
C ALA A 190 -19.78 8.11 -0.79
N ILE A 191 -19.69 6.86 -1.20
CA ILE A 191 -20.02 6.39 -2.55
C ILE A 191 -21.02 5.25 -2.50
N GLU A 192 -21.72 5.03 -3.61
CA GLU A 192 -22.51 3.80 -3.76
C GLU A 192 -21.56 2.60 -3.76
N GLY A 193 -21.83 1.64 -2.87
CA GLY A 193 -21.08 0.39 -2.82
C GLY A 193 -21.40 -0.52 -4.01
N PHE A 194 -20.49 -1.46 -4.24
CA PHE A 194 -20.70 -2.57 -5.15
C PHE A 194 -21.91 -3.43 -4.69
N GLN A 195 -22.70 -3.88 -5.64
CA GLN A 195 -23.84 -4.80 -5.41
C GLN A 195 -23.66 -6.01 -6.31
N LYS A 196 -23.73 -7.22 -5.73
CA LYS A 196 -23.54 -8.48 -6.45
C LYS A 196 -24.58 -8.67 -7.55
N GLU A 197 -25.78 -8.21 -7.33
CA GLU A 197 -26.93 -8.34 -8.21
C GLU A 197 -26.78 -7.51 -9.49
N ASN A 198 -25.99 -6.46 -9.43
CA ASN A 198 -25.77 -5.52 -10.53
C ASN A 198 -24.49 -5.82 -11.34
N VAL A 199 -23.80 -6.93 -11.07
CA VAL A 199 -22.54 -7.26 -11.73
C VAL A 199 -22.72 -7.45 -13.22
N ARG A 200 -21.95 -6.68 -14.01
CA ARG A 200 -21.92 -6.76 -15.46
C ARG A 200 -20.76 -7.57 -16.00
N HIS A 201 -19.63 -7.49 -15.30
CA HIS A 201 -18.39 -8.16 -15.70
C HIS A 201 -17.73 -8.85 -14.52
N VAL A 202 -17.22 -10.07 -14.74
CA VAL A 202 -16.37 -10.80 -13.81
C VAL A 202 -15.03 -11.03 -14.48
N VAL A 203 -13.99 -10.36 -14.02
CA VAL A 203 -12.68 -10.34 -14.67
C VAL A 203 -11.64 -10.98 -13.75
N GLY A 204 -11.15 -12.16 -14.13
CA GLY A 204 -10.01 -12.82 -13.48
C GLY A 204 -8.69 -12.22 -13.94
N ILE A 205 -7.81 -11.87 -13.00
CA ILE A 205 -6.53 -11.24 -13.27
C ILE A 205 -5.42 -12.04 -12.62
N ASP A 206 -4.63 -12.74 -13.43
CA ASP A 206 -3.38 -13.35 -13.02
C ASP A 206 -2.25 -12.30 -13.07
N ARG A 207 -1.40 -12.27 -12.04
CA ARG A 207 -0.31 -11.31 -11.87
C ARG A 207 1.03 -12.02 -11.88
N GLY A 208 1.89 -11.68 -12.84
CA GLY A 208 3.19 -12.34 -13.00
C GLY A 208 4.35 -11.40 -13.34
N LEU A 209 5.54 -11.97 -13.48
CA LEU A 209 6.74 -11.24 -13.88
C LEU A 209 6.87 -11.10 -15.40
N ARG A 210 6.49 -12.12 -16.14
CA ARG A 210 6.52 -12.14 -17.61
C ARG A 210 5.41 -11.29 -18.20
N PHE A 211 4.20 -11.55 -17.79
CA PHE A 211 3.06 -10.68 -17.98
C PHE A 211 2.72 -10.02 -16.65
N LEU A 212 2.64 -8.71 -16.63
CA LEU A 212 2.31 -7.96 -15.42
C LEU A 212 0.92 -8.29 -14.93
N THR A 213 0.02 -8.43 -15.89
CA THR A 213 -1.34 -8.93 -15.72
C THR A 213 -1.75 -9.71 -16.96
N VAL A 214 -2.46 -10.80 -16.74
CA VAL A 214 -3.26 -11.47 -17.76
C VAL A 214 -4.70 -11.39 -17.27
N SER A 215 -5.56 -10.69 -17.99
CA SER A 215 -6.98 -10.59 -17.66
C SER A 215 -7.82 -11.49 -18.56
N TYR A 216 -8.83 -12.13 -17.97
CA TYR A 216 -9.80 -12.97 -18.67
C TYR A 216 -11.20 -12.62 -18.17
N ASP A 217 -12.13 -12.37 -19.09
CA ASP A 217 -13.51 -12.01 -18.78
C ASP A 217 -14.52 -13.12 -19.11
N GLU A 218 -15.79 -12.92 -18.75
CA GLU A 218 -16.88 -13.86 -18.99
C GLU A 218 -17.20 -14.08 -20.46
N GLN A 219 -16.75 -13.18 -21.36
CA GLN A 219 -16.90 -13.31 -22.81
C GLN A 219 -15.77 -14.13 -23.44
N GLY A 220 -14.79 -14.58 -22.62
CA GLY A 220 -13.66 -15.35 -23.10
C GLY A 220 -12.51 -14.51 -23.66
N LYS A 221 -12.60 -13.17 -23.59
CA LYS A 221 -11.51 -12.28 -24.02
C LYS A 221 -10.35 -12.36 -23.05
N THR A 222 -9.15 -12.45 -23.61
CA THR A 222 -7.90 -12.46 -22.84
C THR A 222 -7.01 -11.29 -23.25
N GLU A 223 -6.47 -10.57 -22.29
CA GLU A 223 -5.46 -9.52 -22.53
C GLU A 223 -4.19 -9.78 -21.74
N PHE A 224 -3.06 -9.59 -22.41
CA PHE A 224 -1.73 -9.79 -21.87
C PHE A 224 -1.01 -8.44 -21.78
N VAL A 225 -0.64 -8.02 -20.59
CA VAL A 225 0.23 -6.84 -20.37
C VAL A 225 1.65 -7.32 -20.18
N SER A 226 2.48 -7.19 -21.23
CA SER A 226 3.86 -7.69 -21.20
C SER A 226 4.74 -6.98 -20.19
N GLY A 227 5.45 -7.76 -19.34
CA GLY A 227 6.46 -7.29 -18.41
C GLY A 227 7.86 -7.12 -18.99
N ARG A 228 8.13 -7.58 -20.21
CA ARG A 228 9.49 -7.65 -20.80
C ARG A 228 10.25 -6.32 -20.78
N LYS A 229 9.60 -5.25 -21.28
CA LYS A 229 10.22 -3.90 -21.29
C LYS A 229 10.40 -3.35 -19.88
N ILE A 230 9.50 -3.69 -18.99
CA ILE A 230 9.53 -3.26 -17.58
C ILE A 230 10.68 -3.93 -16.85
N ALA A 231 10.82 -5.25 -16.96
CA ALA A 231 11.93 -6.01 -16.39
C ALA A 231 13.29 -5.51 -16.91
N ALA A 232 13.43 -5.29 -18.22
CA ALA A 232 14.65 -4.76 -18.83
C ALA A 232 15.04 -3.39 -18.24
N LYS A 233 14.08 -2.47 -18.05
CA LYS A 233 14.34 -1.16 -17.45
C LYS A 233 14.70 -1.27 -15.97
N ARG A 234 14.11 -2.19 -15.23
CA ARG A 234 14.44 -2.44 -13.81
C ARG A 234 15.87 -2.99 -13.68
N HIS A 235 16.27 -3.93 -14.53
CA HIS A 235 17.63 -4.42 -14.56
C HIS A 235 18.65 -3.31 -14.90
N LYS A 236 18.31 -2.34 -15.75
CA LYS A 236 19.16 -1.15 -15.94
C LYS A 236 19.31 -0.34 -14.64
N PHE A 237 18.24 -0.11 -13.89
CA PHE A 237 18.34 0.56 -12.59
C PHE A 237 19.22 -0.22 -11.60
N LEU A 238 19.05 -1.55 -11.54
CA LEU A 238 19.88 -2.41 -10.69
C LEU A 238 21.38 -2.30 -11.06
N LYS A 239 21.71 -2.44 -12.34
CA LYS A 239 23.09 -2.34 -12.85
C LYS A 239 23.73 -0.98 -12.53
N ILE A 240 22.99 0.12 -12.75
CA ILE A 240 23.46 1.47 -12.40
C ILE A 240 23.72 1.60 -10.89
N ARG A 241 22.83 1.07 -10.05
CA ARG A 241 23.04 1.09 -8.58
C ARG A 241 24.29 0.31 -8.19
N GLN A 242 24.46 -0.90 -8.70
CA GLN A 242 25.64 -1.74 -8.42
C GLN A 242 26.94 -1.03 -8.84
N GLN A 243 26.99 -0.45 -10.04
CA GLN A 243 28.13 0.31 -10.53
C GLN A 243 28.47 1.54 -9.67
N LEU A 244 27.44 2.26 -9.19
CA LEU A 244 27.64 3.43 -8.33
C LEU A 244 28.06 3.03 -6.91
N GLN A 245 27.57 1.91 -6.42
CA GLN A 245 27.94 1.36 -5.11
C GLN A 245 29.39 0.87 -5.11
N SER A 246 29.81 0.15 -6.15
CA SER A 246 31.19 -0.35 -6.28
C SER A 246 32.22 0.78 -6.38
N LYS A 247 31.89 1.90 -7.05
CA LYS A 247 32.77 3.06 -7.14
C LYS A 247 33.04 3.76 -5.81
N GLY A 248 32.11 3.77 -4.88
CA GLY A 248 32.25 4.29 -3.51
C GLY A 248 32.55 5.79 -3.34
N THR A 249 32.83 6.54 -4.44
CA THR A 249 33.24 7.95 -4.41
C THR A 249 32.12 8.88 -3.91
N LYS A 250 32.49 10.09 -3.45
CA LYS A 250 31.51 11.12 -3.03
C LYS A 250 30.54 11.48 -4.16
N SER A 251 31.00 11.56 -5.41
CA SER A 251 30.16 11.84 -6.56
C SER A 251 29.21 10.68 -6.88
N ALA A 252 29.68 9.43 -6.80
CA ALA A 252 28.83 8.25 -6.96
C ALA A 252 27.73 8.18 -5.88
N LYS A 253 28.06 8.47 -4.62
CA LYS A 253 27.09 8.55 -3.51
C LYS A 253 26.03 9.63 -3.76
N ARG A 254 26.42 10.84 -4.24
CA ARG A 254 25.47 11.89 -4.63
C ARG A 254 24.53 11.44 -5.75
N ARG A 255 25.07 10.79 -6.80
CA ARG A 255 24.29 10.26 -7.91
C ARG A 255 23.34 9.14 -7.46
N LEU A 256 23.76 8.27 -6.55
CA LEU A 256 22.93 7.23 -5.93
C LEU A 256 21.74 7.84 -5.19
N LYS A 257 21.97 8.90 -4.40
CA LYS A 257 20.92 9.66 -3.71
C LYS A 257 19.92 10.28 -4.69
N ALA A 258 20.39 10.85 -5.81
CA ALA A 258 19.53 11.42 -6.85
C ALA A 258 18.68 10.35 -7.57
N LEU A 259 19.21 9.13 -7.76
CA LEU A 259 18.47 8.01 -8.32
C LEU A 259 17.43 7.41 -7.35
N SER A 260 17.61 7.65 -6.05
CA SER A 260 16.73 7.12 -5.03
C SER A 260 15.25 7.50 -5.28
N GLY A 261 14.38 6.50 -5.26
CA GLY A 261 12.95 6.64 -5.50
C GLY A 261 12.54 6.86 -6.98
N ARG A 262 13.49 7.05 -7.92
CA ARG A 262 13.15 7.22 -9.36
C ARG A 262 12.50 5.94 -9.92
N GLU A 263 13.04 4.78 -9.60
CA GLU A 263 12.48 3.48 -10.00
C GLU A 263 11.09 3.27 -9.40
N ASN A 264 10.94 3.55 -8.11
CA ASN A 264 9.64 3.40 -7.42
C ASN A 264 8.56 4.31 -8.02
N ARG A 265 8.90 5.57 -8.32
CA ARG A 265 7.94 6.50 -8.97
C ARG A 265 7.56 6.01 -10.37
N TRP A 266 8.51 5.52 -11.13
CA TRP A 266 8.25 4.98 -12.46
C TRP A 266 7.39 3.70 -12.39
N MET A 267 7.66 2.78 -11.44
CA MET A 267 6.82 1.59 -11.23
C MET A 267 5.41 1.96 -10.77
N SER A 268 5.31 2.97 -9.91
CA SER A 268 4.00 3.50 -9.50
C SER A 268 3.21 4.02 -10.71
N ASP A 269 3.84 4.74 -11.64
CA ASP A 269 3.21 5.19 -12.89
C ASP A 269 2.76 4.01 -13.76
N VAL A 270 3.58 2.96 -13.89
CA VAL A 270 3.19 1.73 -14.59
C VAL A 270 1.94 1.10 -13.97
N ASN A 271 1.92 0.93 -12.65
CA ASN A 271 0.79 0.34 -11.94
C ASN A 271 -0.48 1.23 -12.03
N HIS A 272 -0.31 2.54 -11.99
CA HIS A 272 -1.41 3.49 -12.20
C HIS A 272 -2.04 3.36 -13.59
N ARG A 273 -1.21 3.19 -14.63
CA ARG A 273 -1.69 2.99 -16.00
C ARG A 273 -2.41 1.66 -16.16
N ILE A 274 -1.83 0.55 -15.68
CA ILE A 274 -2.45 -0.78 -15.77
C ILE A 274 -3.82 -0.77 -15.08
N SER A 275 -3.87 -0.33 -13.81
CA SER A 275 -5.12 -0.29 -13.05
C SER A 275 -6.16 0.65 -13.66
N LYS A 276 -5.74 1.81 -14.24
CA LYS A 276 -6.64 2.72 -14.94
C LYS A 276 -7.21 2.08 -16.21
N THR A 277 -6.36 1.42 -17.02
CA THR A 277 -6.79 0.75 -18.25
C THR A 277 -7.83 -0.33 -17.96
N LEU A 278 -7.60 -1.18 -16.95
CA LEU A 278 -8.54 -2.23 -16.54
C LEU A 278 -9.90 -1.63 -16.14
N VAL A 279 -9.90 -0.66 -15.21
CA VAL A 279 -11.14 -0.06 -14.73
C VAL A 279 -11.88 0.72 -15.81
N THR A 280 -11.16 1.44 -16.69
CA THR A 280 -11.78 2.17 -17.80
C THR A 280 -12.38 1.24 -18.84
N LYS A 281 -11.74 0.10 -19.11
CA LYS A 281 -12.21 -0.87 -20.11
C LYS A 281 -13.52 -1.54 -19.71
N TYR A 282 -13.61 -2.00 -18.46
CA TYR A 282 -14.79 -2.75 -17.99
C TYR A 282 -15.88 -1.85 -17.39
N GLY A 283 -15.51 -0.64 -16.92
CA GLY A 283 -16.46 0.36 -16.42
C GLY A 283 -17.02 0.03 -15.05
N LYS A 284 -18.29 0.42 -14.85
CA LYS A 284 -19.01 0.26 -13.58
C LYS A 284 -19.50 -1.18 -13.38
N ASP A 285 -19.76 -1.52 -12.11
CA ASP A 285 -20.42 -2.76 -11.71
C ASP A 285 -19.61 -4.00 -12.13
N THR A 286 -18.27 -3.91 -12.04
CA THR A 286 -17.33 -4.98 -12.41
C THR A 286 -16.75 -5.61 -11.15
N LEU A 287 -16.70 -6.95 -11.12
CA LEU A 287 -15.93 -7.71 -10.14
C LEU A 287 -14.56 -8.04 -10.72
N PHE A 288 -13.50 -7.42 -10.21
CA PHE A 288 -12.12 -7.79 -10.50
C PHE A 288 -11.67 -8.85 -9.49
N VAL A 289 -11.18 -9.98 -9.96
CA VAL A 289 -10.78 -11.11 -9.12
C VAL A 289 -9.27 -11.28 -9.21
N LEU A 290 -8.59 -11.30 -8.08
CA LEU A 290 -7.14 -11.45 -7.95
C LEU A 290 -6.79 -12.64 -7.07
N GLU A 291 -5.65 -13.26 -7.30
CA GLU A 291 -5.09 -14.20 -6.33
C GLU A 291 -4.65 -13.47 -5.05
N ASP A 292 -4.89 -14.09 -3.90
CA ASP A 292 -4.29 -13.64 -2.65
C ASP A 292 -2.82 -14.07 -2.60
N LEU A 293 -1.94 -13.13 -2.85
CA LEU A 293 -0.49 -13.32 -2.81
C LEU A 293 0.11 -12.91 -1.46
N THR A 294 -0.68 -12.80 -0.41
CA THR A 294 -0.21 -12.47 0.93
C THR A 294 0.76 -13.54 1.43
N GLY A 295 1.99 -13.15 1.77
CA GLY A 295 3.03 -14.07 2.25
C GLY A 295 3.90 -14.74 1.17
N VAL A 296 3.48 -14.78 -0.08
CA VAL A 296 4.23 -15.46 -1.17
C VAL A 296 5.66 -14.93 -1.35
N SER A 297 5.89 -13.64 -1.12
CA SER A 297 7.23 -13.04 -1.21
C SER A 297 8.19 -13.51 -0.10
N PHE A 298 7.67 -13.99 1.03
CA PHE A 298 8.47 -14.49 2.16
C PHE A 298 8.81 -15.98 2.00
N GLU A 299 7.90 -16.76 1.43
CA GLU A 299 8.11 -18.21 1.20
C GLU A 299 9.02 -18.49 0.00
N ALA A 300 8.93 -17.65 -1.05
CA ALA A 300 9.79 -17.77 -2.24
C ALA A 300 11.29 -17.46 -1.98
N SER A 301 11.66 -16.99 -0.79
CA SER A 301 13.05 -16.76 -0.41
C SER A 301 13.83 -18.03 -0.06
N ASN A 302 13.18 -19.19 -0.03
CA ASN A 302 13.78 -20.44 0.35
C ASN A 302 14.38 -21.20 -0.84
N LEU A 303 15.70 -21.16 -0.92
CA LEU A 303 16.64 -22.22 -1.26
C LEU A 303 16.96 -22.59 -2.71
N SER A 304 16.20 -22.22 -3.75
CA SER A 304 16.55 -22.67 -5.12
C SER A 304 16.60 -21.59 -6.23
N GLN A 305 16.37 -20.34 -5.86
CA GLN A 305 16.29 -19.26 -6.87
C GLN A 305 17.58 -18.45 -6.98
N THR A 306 17.93 -18.04 -8.20
CA THR A 306 19.08 -17.15 -8.43
C THR A 306 18.83 -15.78 -7.77
N ALA A 307 19.92 -15.05 -7.44
CA ALA A 307 19.84 -13.68 -6.90
C ALA A 307 19.01 -12.74 -7.79
N LYS A 308 19.00 -12.98 -9.11
CA LYS A 308 18.21 -12.24 -10.10
C LYS A 308 16.70 -12.52 -9.93
N GLN A 309 16.31 -13.78 -9.83
CA GLN A 309 14.91 -14.16 -9.62
C GLN A 309 14.37 -13.63 -8.30
N ASN A 310 15.15 -13.71 -7.22
CA ASN A 310 14.81 -13.13 -5.93
C ASN A 310 14.64 -11.60 -6.00
N TYR A 311 15.52 -10.90 -6.75
CA TYR A 311 15.35 -9.47 -6.96
C TYR A 311 14.05 -9.16 -7.71
N ASP A 312 13.75 -9.89 -8.78
CA ASP A 312 12.56 -9.67 -9.59
C ASP A 312 11.28 -9.89 -8.77
N LEU A 313 11.20 -10.94 -7.96
CA LEU A 313 10.06 -11.24 -7.08
C LEU A 313 9.90 -10.21 -5.95
N ARG A 314 10.96 -9.94 -5.18
CA ARG A 314 10.90 -9.01 -4.03
C ARG A 314 10.68 -7.56 -4.43
N SER A 315 11.14 -7.18 -5.60
CA SER A 315 11.03 -5.82 -6.10
C SER A 315 9.73 -5.55 -6.85
N TRP A 316 8.93 -6.61 -7.12
CA TRP A 316 7.65 -6.46 -7.79
C TRP A 316 6.61 -5.85 -6.84
N THR A 317 5.88 -4.88 -7.32
CA THR A 317 4.91 -4.14 -6.53
C THR A 317 3.49 -4.67 -6.73
N PHE A 318 3.27 -6.00 -6.58
CA PHE A 318 1.95 -6.63 -6.67
C PHE A 318 0.93 -5.96 -5.75
N TYR A 319 1.32 -5.73 -4.50
CA TYR A 319 0.47 -5.06 -3.52
C TYR A 319 0.10 -3.64 -3.96
N GLN A 320 1.04 -2.88 -4.55
CA GLN A 320 0.73 -1.53 -5.03
C GLN A 320 -0.26 -1.55 -6.19
N LEU A 321 -0.14 -2.51 -7.12
CA LEU A 321 -1.10 -2.67 -8.22
C LEU A 321 -2.49 -3.01 -7.69
N GLU A 322 -2.58 -3.93 -6.72
CA GLU A 322 -3.82 -4.30 -6.02
C GLU A 322 -4.46 -3.07 -5.38
N GLN A 323 -3.71 -2.29 -4.58
CA GLN A 323 -4.22 -1.08 -3.95
C GLN A 323 -4.73 -0.06 -4.98
N PHE A 324 -4.01 0.12 -6.10
CA PHE A 324 -4.43 1.05 -7.15
C PHE A 324 -5.64 0.58 -7.92
N LEU A 325 -5.80 -0.72 -8.10
CA LEU A 325 -6.99 -1.29 -8.71
C LEU A 325 -8.18 -1.15 -7.76
N THR A 326 -8.01 -1.48 -6.47
CA THR A 326 -9.07 -1.45 -5.47
C THR A 326 -9.72 -0.07 -5.36
N TYR A 327 -8.94 1.00 -5.11
CA TYR A 327 -9.57 2.30 -4.95
C TYR A 327 -10.23 2.81 -6.24
N LYS A 328 -9.68 2.49 -7.43
CA LYS A 328 -10.28 2.89 -8.71
C LYS A 328 -11.52 2.08 -9.04
N ALA A 329 -11.54 0.80 -8.67
CA ALA A 329 -12.72 -0.05 -8.79
C ALA A 329 -13.86 0.52 -7.91
N HIS A 330 -13.57 0.83 -6.66
CA HIS A 330 -14.56 1.43 -5.75
C HIS A 330 -15.10 2.76 -6.29
N GLU A 331 -14.29 3.61 -6.92
CA GLU A 331 -14.76 4.83 -7.60
C GLU A 331 -15.81 4.57 -8.67
N ASN A 332 -15.78 3.40 -9.27
CA ASN A 332 -16.68 2.97 -10.34
C ASN A 332 -17.74 1.97 -9.85
N ARG A 333 -18.10 1.94 -8.57
CA ARG A 333 -19.04 0.95 -7.98
C ARG A 333 -18.65 -0.50 -8.30
N SER A 334 -17.38 -0.75 -8.48
CA SER A 334 -16.80 -2.06 -8.76
C SER A 334 -16.05 -2.56 -7.54
N GLU A 335 -15.80 -3.87 -7.47
CA GLU A 335 -15.15 -4.50 -6.32
C GLU A 335 -13.89 -5.28 -6.74
N VAL A 336 -12.98 -5.49 -5.80
CA VAL A 336 -11.81 -6.35 -5.97
C VAL A 336 -11.86 -7.49 -4.97
N LEU A 337 -12.16 -8.68 -5.46
CA LEU A 337 -12.18 -9.91 -4.68
C LEU A 337 -10.81 -10.59 -4.71
N LYS A 338 -10.31 -11.01 -3.55
CA LYS A 338 -9.13 -11.88 -3.44
C LYS A 338 -9.55 -13.31 -3.22
N VAL A 339 -9.00 -14.22 -4.02
CA VAL A 339 -9.29 -15.65 -3.96
C VAL A 339 -8.02 -16.45 -3.67
N SER A 340 -8.16 -17.68 -3.17
CA SER A 340 -7.03 -18.57 -2.94
C SER A 340 -6.26 -18.84 -4.24
N ALA A 341 -4.93 -18.67 -4.20
CA ALA A 341 -4.03 -18.99 -5.32
C ALA A 341 -3.86 -20.52 -5.53
N LYS A 342 -4.39 -21.35 -4.63
CA LYS A 342 -4.19 -22.80 -4.66
C LYS A 342 -4.87 -23.40 -5.89
N TYR A 343 -4.07 -24.05 -6.74
CA TYR A 343 -4.47 -24.78 -7.95
C TYR A 343 -4.99 -23.92 -9.12
N THR A 344 -5.04 -22.62 -9.03
CA THR A 344 -5.49 -21.73 -10.12
C THR A 344 -4.73 -21.96 -11.42
N SER A 345 -3.42 -22.18 -11.38
CA SER A 345 -2.57 -22.48 -12.55
C SER A 345 -2.49 -23.97 -12.93
N GLN A 346 -3.08 -24.88 -12.14
CA GLN A 346 -2.96 -26.34 -12.33
C GLN A 346 -4.27 -27.00 -12.79
N ARG A 347 -5.42 -26.34 -12.54
CA ARG A 347 -6.74 -26.86 -12.87
C ARG A 347 -7.04 -26.67 -14.35
N CYS A 348 -7.52 -27.74 -15.01
CA CYS A 348 -8.00 -27.65 -16.39
C CYS A 348 -9.36 -26.94 -16.46
N PRO A 349 -9.51 -25.86 -17.26
CA PRO A 349 -10.81 -25.20 -17.41
C PRO A 349 -11.88 -26.09 -18.05
N LYS A 350 -11.48 -27.08 -18.90
CA LYS A 350 -12.38 -27.93 -19.62
C LYS A 350 -12.89 -29.12 -18.79
N CYS A 351 -11.99 -29.90 -18.18
CA CYS A 351 -12.34 -31.15 -17.49
C CYS A 351 -12.18 -31.05 -15.95
N ALA A 352 -11.82 -29.89 -15.43
CA ALA A 352 -11.64 -29.61 -14.01
C ALA A 352 -10.53 -30.42 -13.29
N THR A 353 -9.80 -31.31 -13.97
CA THR A 353 -8.70 -32.08 -13.39
C THR A 353 -7.58 -31.17 -12.91
N ILE A 354 -7.07 -31.43 -11.72
CA ILE A 354 -5.96 -30.68 -11.10
C ILE A 354 -4.70 -31.55 -11.11
N HIS A 355 -3.73 -31.16 -11.94
CA HIS A 355 -2.45 -31.85 -12.00
C HIS A 355 -1.28 -30.91 -12.23
N LYS A 356 -0.20 -31.04 -11.45
CA LYS A 356 0.97 -30.16 -11.52
C LYS A 356 1.69 -30.23 -12.87
N GLU A 357 1.75 -31.41 -13.48
CA GLU A 357 2.45 -31.65 -14.74
C GLU A 357 1.73 -31.09 -15.98
N HIS A 358 0.46 -30.70 -15.87
CA HIS A 358 -0.25 -30.00 -16.94
C HIS A 358 0.38 -28.65 -17.27
N ARG A 359 1.01 -27.99 -16.28
CA ARG A 359 1.73 -26.73 -16.48
C ARG A 359 3.20 -26.99 -16.83
N LYS A 360 3.66 -26.43 -17.94
CA LYS A 360 5.06 -26.42 -18.38
C LYS A 360 5.62 -25.00 -18.35
N PRO A 361 6.08 -24.49 -17.18
CA PRO A 361 6.41 -23.08 -17.00
C PRO A 361 7.51 -22.59 -17.93
N HIS A 362 8.51 -23.43 -18.24
CA HIS A 362 9.61 -23.08 -19.16
C HIS A 362 9.17 -22.85 -20.59
N GLN A 363 8.06 -23.50 -21.00
CA GLN A 363 7.46 -23.39 -22.34
C GLN A 363 6.28 -22.41 -22.37
N HIS A 364 5.84 -21.91 -21.20
CA HIS A 364 4.59 -21.14 -21.04
C HIS A 364 3.38 -21.83 -21.64
N LEU A 365 3.34 -23.13 -21.49
CA LEU A 365 2.32 -24.00 -22.05
C LEU A 365 1.59 -24.74 -20.93
N TYR A 366 0.29 -24.81 -21.07
CA TYR A 366 -0.57 -25.69 -20.33
C TYR A 366 -1.13 -26.76 -21.26
N ARG A 367 -1.01 -28.04 -20.92
CA ARG A 367 -1.52 -29.16 -21.68
C ARG A 367 -2.17 -30.18 -20.75
N CYS A 368 -3.47 -30.42 -20.92
CA CYS A 368 -4.22 -31.41 -20.16
C CYS A 368 -4.36 -32.74 -20.97
N GLN A 369 -4.48 -33.83 -20.26
CA GLN A 369 -4.75 -35.15 -20.85
C GLN A 369 -6.09 -35.19 -21.63
N CYS A 370 -7.06 -34.32 -21.30
CA CYS A 370 -8.30 -34.17 -22.05
C CYS A 370 -8.13 -33.47 -23.42
N GLY A 371 -6.88 -33.20 -23.83
CA GLY A 371 -6.55 -32.53 -25.10
C GLY A 371 -6.59 -30.99 -25.05
N TYR A 372 -7.01 -30.38 -23.94
CA TYR A 372 -7.03 -28.92 -23.80
C TYR A 372 -5.61 -28.34 -23.69
N GLN A 373 -5.32 -27.36 -24.53
CA GLN A 373 -4.03 -26.64 -24.52
C GLN A 373 -4.24 -25.13 -24.51
N SER A 374 -3.39 -24.41 -23.78
CA SER A 374 -3.42 -22.94 -23.72
C SER A 374 -2.10 -22.38 -23.17
N ASN A 375 -1.98 -21.06 -23.12
CA ASN A 375 -0.93 -20.39 -22.35
C ASN A 375 -1.18 -20.59 -20.84
N ASP A 376 -0.12 -20.87 -20.06
CA ASP A 376 -0.22 -21.19 -18.63
C ASP A 376 -0.73 -20.01 -17.77
N ASP A 377 -0.33 -18.77 -18.09
CA ASP A 377 -0.81 -17.58 -17.36
C ASP A 377 -2.29 -17.28 -17.72
N ARG A 378 -2.73 -17.60 -18.98
CA ARG A 378 -4.15 -17.53 -19.35
C ARG A 378 -5.00 -18.50 -18.53
N ILE A 379 -4.50 -19.71 -18.26
CA ILE A 379 -5.20 -20.69 -17.42
C ILE A 379 -5.41 -20.13 -16.01
N GLY A 380 -4.39 -19.49 -15.43
CA GLY A 380 -4.50 -18.80 -14.14
C GLY A 380 -5.65 -17.79 -14.16
N ALA A 381 -5.67 -16.88 -15.13
CA ALA A 381 -6.72 -15.86 -15.24
C ALA A 381 -8.12 -16.46 -15.43
N MET A 382 -8.28 -17.53 -16.24
CA MET A 382 -9.55 -18.25 -16.42
C MET A 382 -10.08 -18.86 -15.13
N ASN A 383 -9.22 -19.55 -14.38
CA ASN A 383 -9.62 -20.18 -13.13
C ASN A 383 -9.89 -19.15 -12.03
N ILE A 384 -9.16 -18.01 -12.00
CA ILE A 384 -9.44 -16.90 -11.10
C ILE A 384 -10.81 -16.29 -11.43
N GLN A 385 -11.14 -16.07 -12.70
CA GLN A 385 -12.44 -15.57 -13.14
C GLN A 385 -13.57 -16.52 -12.71
N LEU A 386 -13.38 -17.82 -12.87
CA LEU A 386 -14.37 -18.83 -12.46
C LEU A 386 -14.64 -18.79 -10.95
N LEU A 387 -13.60 -18.62 -10.11
CA LEU A 387 -13.77 -18.43 -8.66
C LEU A 387 -14.59 -17.17 -8.36
N GLY A 388 -14.38 -16.09 -9.10
CA GLY A 388 -15.22 -14.90 -9.00
C GLY A 388 -16.68 -15.15 -9.35
N SER A 389 -16.94 -15.93 -10.41
CA SER A 389 -18.30 -16.31 -10.79
C SER A 389 -18.97 -17.20 -9.73
N MET A 390 -18.23 -18.11 -9.10
CA MET A 390 -18.72 -18.92 -7.97
C MET A 390 -19.10 -18.02 -6.79
N TRP A 391 -18.28 -17.00 -6.49
CA TRP A 391 -18.58 -16.04 -5.42
C TRP A 391 -19.86 -15.23 -5.71
N ILE A 392 -20.07 -14.79 -6.95
CA ILE A 392 -21.33 -14.13 -7.36
C ILE A 392 -22.51 -15.07 -7.16
N SER A 393 -22.36 -16.37 -7.49
CA SER A 393 -23.42 -17.40 -7.36
C SER A 393 -23.68 -17.83 -5.90
N GLY A 394 -23.01 -17.26 -4.90
CA GLY A 394 -23.28 -17.47 -3.48
C GLY A 394 -22.23 -18.26 -2.70
N ASP A 395 -21.14 -18.74 -3.33
CA ASP A 395 -20.04 -19.34 -2.60
C ASP A 395 -19.18 -18.24 -1.93
N ASN A 396 -19.25 -18.13 -0.63
CA ASN A 396 -18.54 -17.08 0.12
C ASN A 396 -17.02 -17.32 0.22
N HIS A 397 -16.55 -18.57 0.00
CA HIS A 397 -15.13 -18.95 0.09
C HIS A 397 -14.68 -19.81 -1.10
N PRO A 398 -14.80 -19.30 -2.34
CA PRO A 398 -14.53 -20.08 -3.52
C PRO A 398 -13.05 -20.52 -3.58
N ARG A 399 -12.83 -21.81 -3.70
CA ARG A 399 -11.50 -22.42 -3.78
C ARG A 399 -11.54 -23.74 -4.53
N TYR A 400 -10.40 -24.13 -5.07
CA TYR A 400 -10.25 -25.44 -5.67
C TYR A 400 -9.68 -26.45 -4.68
N GLU A 401 -10.22 -27.65 -4.69
CA GLU A 401 -9.73 -28.79 -3.90
C GLU A 401 -9.42 -29.96 -4.85
N ARG A 402 -8.38 -30.73 -4.52
CA ARG A 402 -8.16 -32.02 -5.19
C ARG A 402 -9.20 -33.00 -4.65
N LYS A 403 -9.92 -33.61 -5.60
CA LYS A 403 -10.71 -34.79 -5.30
C LYS A 403 -9.81 -35.99 -5.07
#